data_20e78ed89ee912f99166311824378856
#
_entry.id   20e78ed89ee912f99166311824378856
#
_cell.length_a   1.000
_cell.length_b   1.000
_cell.length_c   1.000
_cell.angle_alpha   90.00
_cell.angle_beta   90.00
_cell.angle_gamma   90.00
#
_symmetry.space_group_name_H-M   'P 1'
#
loop_
_entity.id
_entity.type
_entity.pdbx_description
1 polymer ?
#
loop_
_entity_poly.entity_id
_entity_poly.type
_entity_poly.pdbx_seq_one_letter_code
_entity_poly.pdbx_strand_id
1 'polypeptide(L)'
;MSKNLINFSDLTKKDIFDFIELANNFKSEDSLNYRDENLFPDKKIVSMFCEPSTRTKLSFQIAAHNLGAKFIDFDLSNSSMNKGESLEDTLSAMEMMGVDLCILRHTESVIHDFVKNFSNMQFINAGEGSISHPTQTLIDLMTIHESKEKFENLNITIVGDLDHSRVVNSFIEAIQIVGYKSITFCGHPDLCKNFIESPIGNFEPELDTALQDADVVMTLRIQNERLSEKLTIGASDYVERYQINVDSLQVADPEMILLHPGPVNFGIELSKEASELENCKIRNQIFNGVGMRMAVLTKLFSQA
;
A
#
# COMPACT_ATOMS: atom_id res chain seq x y z
N MET A 1 -13.97 -13.57 5.68
CA MET A 1 -12.67 -13.21 5.09
C MET A 1 -12.02 -14.46 4.51
N SER A 2 -11.35 -14.40 3.37
CA SER A 2 -10.55 -15.51 2.80
C SER A 2 -9.39 -15.89 3.71
N LYS A 3 -8.89 -17.12 3.60
CA LYS A 3 -7.66 -17.55 4.30
C LYS A 3 -6.39 -16.80 3.83
N ASN A 4 -6.49 -16.04 2.74
CA ASN A 4 -5.42 -15.27 2.13
C ASN A 4 -5.81 -13.79 2.05
N LEU A 5 -4.83 -12.89 2.01
CA LEU A 5 -5.02 -11.47 1.70
C LEU A 5 -4.34 -11.13 0.38
N ILE A 6 -5.08 -11.24 -0.72
CA ILE A 6 -4.54 -11.03 -2.08
C ILE A 6 -4.98 -9.68 -2.65
N ASN A 7 -6.25 -9.31 -2.49
CA ASN A 7 -6.87 -8.05 -2.89
C ASN A 7 -8.06 -7.75 -1.95
N PHE A 8 -8.93 -6.84 -2.33
CA PHE A 8 -10.10 -6.45 -1.53
C PHE A 8 -11.38 -7.19 -1.90
N SER A 9 -11.40 -8.05 -2.92
CA SER A 9 -12.62 -8.71 -3.40
C SER A 9 -13.35 -9.55 -2.34
N ASP A 10 -12.61 -10.10 -1.38
CA ASP A 10 -13.15 -10.95 -0.31
C ASP A 10 -13.33 -10.20 1.03
N LEU A 11 -13.12 -8.88 1.03
CA LEU A 11 -13.22 -8.05 2.24
C LEU A 11 -14.51 -7.24 2.24
N THR A 12 -15.12 -7.16 3.41
CA THR A 12 -16.25 -6.27 3.68
C THR A 12 -15.79 -5.00 4.38
N LYS A 13 -16.66 -3.98 4.43
CA LYS A 13 -16.44 -2.76 5.23
C LYS A 13 -16.08 -3.12 6.68
N LYS A 14 -16.81 -4.08 7.26
CA LYS A 14 -16.53 -4.55 8.62
C LYS A 14 -15.13 -5.13 8.76
N ASP A 15 -14.66 -5.94 7.81
CA ASP A 15 -13.31 -6.52 7.87
C ASP A 15 -12.24 -5.44 7.86
N ILE A 16 -12.39 -4.39 7.05
CA ILE A 16 -11.46 -3.26 6.99
C ILE A 16 -11.40 -2.54 8.34
N PHE A 17 -12.55 -2.22 8.94
CA PHE A 17 -12.60 -1.57 10.26
C PHE A 17 -12.06 -2.48 11.37
N ASP A 18 -12.32 -3.79 11.32
CA ASP A 18 -11.75 -4.76 12.25
C ASP A 18 -10.21 -4.79 12.18
N PHE A 19 -9.62 -4.64 10.97
CA PHE A 19 -8.16 -4.51 10.82
C PHE A 19 -7.64 -3.23 11.48
N ILE A 20 -8.31 -2.10 11.25
CA ILE A 20 -7.93 -0.79 11.81
C ILE A 20 -8.01 -0.84 13.35
N GLU A 21 -9.10 -1.35 13.91
CA GLU A 21 -9.29 -1.49 15.35
C GLU A 21 -8.20 -2.39 15.96
N LEU A 22 -7.96 -3.56 15.36
CA LEU A 22 -6.96 -4.49 15.84
C LEU A 22 -5.54 -3.90 15.77
N ALA A 23 -5.22 -3.18 14.69
CA ALA A 23 -3.93 -2.50 14.56
C ALA A 23 -3.74 -1.43 15.65
N ASN A 24 -4.79 -0.67 15.98
CA ASN A 24 -4.75 0.31 17.06
C ASN A 24 -4.60 -0.36 18.44
N ASN A 25 -5.22 -1.51 18.66
CA ASN A 25 -5.11 -2.26 19.92
C ASN A 25 -3.69 -2.77 20.20
N PHE A 26 -2.83 -2.89 19.18
CA PHE A 26 -1.42 -3.25 19.36
C PHE A 26 -0.52 -2.06 19.71
N LYS A 27 -0.98 -0.83 19.64
CA LYS A 27 -0.18 0.33 20.04
C LYS A 27 0.17 0.25 21.53
N SER A 28 1.39 0.68 21.90
CA SER A 28 1.78 0.85 23.30
C SER A 28 0.93 1.95 23.96
N GLU A 29 0.92 2.00 25.30
CA GLU A 29 0.15 3.00 26.05
C GLU A 29 0.53 4.46 25.69
N ASP A 30 1.80 4.70 25.39
CA ASP A 30 2.32 5.98 24.92
C ASP A 30 2.10 6.23 23.41
N SER A 31 1.56 5.26 22.68
CA SER A 31 1.34 5.26 21.23
C SER A 31 2.60 5.54 20.39
N LEU A 32 3.79 5.35 20.95
CA LEU A 32 5.07 5.55 20.26
C LEU A 32 5.64 4.28 19.63
N ASN A 33 5.14 3.11 20.06
CA ASN A 33 5.57 1.81 19.60
C ASN A 33 4.39 0.84 19.51
N TYR A 34 4.67 -0.38 19.06
CA TYR A 34 3.76 -1.51 19.11
C TYR A 34 4.25 -2.53 20.14
N ARG A 35 3.31 -3.15 20.87
CA ARG A 35 3.63 -4.10 21.93
C ARG A 35 4.09 -5.44 21.38
N ASP A 36 4.96 -6.11 22.14
CA ASP A 36 5.31 -7.50 21.92
C ASP A 36 4.22 -8.39 22.55
N GLU A 37 3.51 -9.16 21.74
CA GLU A 37 2.35 -9.97 22.19
C GLU A 37 2.64 -11.45 22.28
N ASN A 38 3.67 -11.95 21.57
CA ASN A 38 4.06 -13.37 21.53
C ASN A 38 2.88 -14.36 21.31
N LEU A 39 1.96 -13.99 20.41
CA LEU A 39 0.72 -14.74 20.17
C LEU A 39 0.94 -16.00 19.33
N PHE A 40 1.97 -16.05 18.48
CA PHE A 40 2.17 -17.08 17.47
C PHE A 40 3.59 -17.66 17.42
N PRO A 41 4.15 -18.16 18.56
CA PRO A 41 5.57 -18.57 18.66
C PRO A 41 5.92 -19.77 17.77
N ASP A 42 4.94 -20.55 17.36
CA ASP A 42 5.15 -21.75 16.53
C ASP A 42 4.93 -21.49 15.04
N LYS A 43 4.35 -20.33 14.67
CA LYS A 43 4.07 -19.99 13.27
C LYS A 43 5.34 -19.60 12.52
N LYS A 44 5.47 -20.13 11.30
CA LYS A 44 6.59 -19.87 10.39
C LYS A 44 6.10 -19.02 9.22
N ILE A 45 6.70 -17.86 9.06
CA ILE A 45 6.41 -16.90 7.98
C ILE A 45 7.64 -16.83 7.08
N VAL A 46 7.45 -17.01 5.78
CA VAL A 46 8.48 -16.75 4.77
C VAL A 46 8.17 -15.46 4.04
N SER A 47 9.15 -14.58 3.87
CA SER A 47 9.06 -13.44 2.95
C SER A 47 9.78 -13.76 1.66
N MET A 48 9.07 -13.73 0.52
CA MET A 48 9.59 -13.95 -0.81
C MET A 48 9.32 -12.73 -1.69
N PHE A 49 10.37 -11.93 -1.94
CA PHE A 49 10.28 -10.66 -2.64
C PHE A 49 11.08 -10.72 -3.94
N CYS A 50 10.37 -10.87 -5.07
CA CYS A 50 10.98 -10.88 -6.41
C CYS A 50 11.36 -9.47 -6.89
N GLU A 51 11.05 -8.43 -6.13
CA GLU A 51 11.51 -7.06 -6.37
C GLU A 51 11.90 -6.37 -5.05
N PRO A 52 12.82 -5.39 -5.07
CA PRO A 52 13.28 -4.71 -3.86
C PRO A 52 12.14 -4.00 -3.11
N SER A 53 12.11 -4.15 -1.79
CA SER A 53 11.20 -3.41 -0.91
C SER A 53 11.73 -3.35 0.51
N THR A 54 12.23 -2.21 0.94
CA THR A 54 12.76 -2.04 2.30
C THR A 54 11.64 -1.93 3.34
N ARG A 55 10.72 -0.97 3.14
CA ARG A 55 9.67 -0.68 4.12
C ARG A 55 8.72 -1.84 4.34
N THR A 56 8.19 -2.43 3.26
CA THR A 56 7.25 -3.54 3.35
C THR A 56 7.88 -4.74 4.04
N LYS A 57 9.08 -5.15 3.61
CA LYS A 57 9.79 -6.29 4.17
C LYS A 57 10.11 -6.10 5.66
N LEU A 58 10.76 -4.98 5.99
CA LEU A 58 11.15 -4.69 7.38
C LEU A 58 9.95 -4.58 8.32
N SER A 59 8.86 -3.93 7.90
CA SER A 59 7.68 -3.79 8.75
C SER A 59 6.94 -5.12 8.96
N PHE A 60 6.94 -6.05 7.99
CA PHE A 60 6.46 -7.41 8.22
C PHE A 60 7.37 -8.19 9.15
N GLN A 61 8.69 -8.03 9.04
CA GLN A 61 9.63 -8.68 9.93
C GLN A 61 9.44 -8.22 11.38
N ILE A 62 9.30 -6.91 11.60
CA ILE A 62 9.00 -6.35 12.93
C ILE A 62 7.66 -6.85 13.44
N ALA A 63 6.61 -6.81 12.61
CA ALA A 63 5.28 -7.29 12.96
C ALA A 63 5.27 -8.77 13.37
N ALA A 64 5.96 -9.62 12.60
CA ALA A 64 6.12 -11.03 12.91
C ALA A 64 6.87 -11.24 14.24
N HIS A 65 7.93 -10.47 14.47
CA HIS A 65 8.71 -10.52 15.71
C HIS A 65 7.85 -10.14 16.93
N ASN A 66 7.11 -9.02 16.84
CA ASN A 66 6.22 -8.57 17.92
C ASN A 66 5.11 -9.59 18.24
N LEU A 67 4.70 -10.40 17.25
CA LEU A 67 3.74 -11.49 17.44
C LEU A 67 4.40 -12.82 17.87
N GLY A 68 5.71 -12.86 18.04
CA GLY A 68 6.47 -14.06 18.42
C GLY A 68 6.69 -15.06 17.28
N ALA A 69 6.25 -14.76 16.05
CA ALA A 69 6.36 -15.67 14.92
C ALA A 69 7.79 -15.78 14.37
N LYS A 70 8.12 -16.95 13.82
CA LYS A 70 9.42 -17.22 13.19
C LYS A 70 9.42 -16.65 11.78
N PHE A 71 10.17 -15.58 11.57
CA PHE A 71 10.27 -14.93 10.26
C PHE A 71 11.53 -15.40 9.53
N ILE A 72 11.36 -15.89 8.29
CA ILE A 72 12.41 -16.37 7.40
C ILE A 72 12.43 -15.48 6.16
N ASP A 73 13.54 -14.79 5.96
CA ASP A 73 13.76 -14.03 4.74
C ASP A 73 14.35 -14.94 3.65
N PHE A 74 13.57 -15.16 2.59
CA PHE A 74 13.99 -16.02 1.50
C PHE A 74 14.92 -15.26 0.55
N ASP A 75 16.15 -15.74 0.44
CA ASP A 75 17.15 -15.17 -0.46
C ASP A 75 17.00 -15.74 -1.88
N LEU A 76 16.28 -14.99 -2.73
CA LEU A 76 16.10 -15.36 -4.14
C LEU A 76 17.41 -15.44 -4.91
N SER A 77 18.40 -14.60 -4.56
CA SER A 77 19.67 -14.51 -5.28
C SER A 77 20.52 -15.78 -5.13
N ASN A 78 20.29 -16.55 -4.07
CA ASN A 78 20.99 -17.81 -3.77
C ASN A 78 20.03 -19.01 -3.75
N SER A 79 18.90 -18.93 -4.46
CA SER A 79 17.90 -20.01 -4.50
C SER A 79 18.05 -20.93 -5.71
N SER A 80 17.34 -22.07 -5.65
CA SER A 80 17.26 -23.03 -6.77
C SER A 80 16.56 -22.44 -8.00
N MET A 81 15.81 -21.35 -7.86
CA MET A 81 15.20 -20.62 -8.97
C MET A 81 16.25 -20.16 -10.00
N ASN A 82 17.47 -19.86 -9.55
CA ASN A 82 18.60 -19.54 -10.43
C ASN A 82 19.10 -20.76 -11.26
N LYS A 83 18.62 -21.96 -10.91
CA LYS A 83 18.92 -23.21 -11.63
C LYS A 83 17.72 -23.68 -12.47
N GLY A 84 16.66 -22.85 -12.58
CA GLY A 84 15.47 -23.16 -13.36
C GLY A 84 14.30 -23.78 -12.59
N GLU A 85 14.36 -23.83 -11.24
CA GLU A 85 13.19 -24.20 -10.43
C GLU A 85 12.10 -23.16 -10.57
N SER A 86 10.85 -23.59 -10.75
CA SER A 86 9.71 -22.70 -10.88
C SER A 86 9.33 -22.06 -9.54
N LEU A 87 8.61 -20.93 -9.59
CA LEU A 87 8.04 -20.31 -8.41
C LEU A 87 7.09 -21.27 -7.69
N GLU A 88 6.27 -22.01 -8.44
CA GLU A 88 5.30 -22.97 -7.89
C GLU A 88 6.00 -24.14 -7.18
N ASP A 89 7.08 -24.70 -7.75
CA ASP A 89 7.85 -25.77 -7.10
C ASP A 89 8.50 -25.26 -5.80
N THR A 90 9.08 -24.05 -5.82
CA THR A 90 9.66 -23.42 -4.64
C THR A 90 8.62 -23.21 -3.52
N LEU A 91 7.44 -22.71 -3.87
CA LEU A 91 6.32 -22.51 -2.91
C LEU A 91 5.81 -23.86 -2.39
N SER A 92 5.70 -24.88 -3.24
CA SER A 92 5.31 -26.24 -2.83
C SER A 92 6.31 -26.85 -1.84
N ALA A 93 7.60 -26.65 -2.07
CA ALA A 93 8.62 -27.09 -1.13
C ALA A 93 8.49 -26.38 0.23
N MET A 94 8.21 -25.07 0.23
CA MET A 94 7.96 -24.32 1.47
C MET A 94 6.75 -24.86 2.25
N GLU A 95 5.62 -25.14 1.55
CA GLU A 95 4.44 -25.74 2.19
C GLU A 95 4.78 -27.10 2.81
N MET A 96 5.51 -27.96 2.10
CA MET A 96 5.94 -29.27 2.60
C MET A 96 6.92 -29.19 3.77
N MET A 97 7.71 -28.11 3.88
CA MET A 97 8.57 -27.83 5.03
C MET A 97 7.80 -27.28 6.24
N GLY A 98 6.48 -27.08 6.11
CA GLY A 98 5.61 -26.60 7.16
C GLY A 98 5.71 -25.09 7.36
N VAL A 99 5.85 -24.32 6.29
CA VAL A 99 5.65 -22.87 6.30
C VAL A 99 4.15 -22.61 6.39
N ASP A 100 3.75 -21.81 7.38
CA ASP A 100 2.33 -21.48 7.62
C ASP A 100 1.85 -20.34 6.69
N LEU A 101 2.72 -19.37 6.39
CA LEU A 101 2.36 -18.19 5.63
C LEU A 101 3.52 -17.69 4.75
N CYS A 102 3.22 -17.39 3.50
CA CYS A 102 4.15 -16.74 2.57
C CYS A 102 3.70 -15.29 2.29
N ILE A 103 4.61 -14.35 2.55
CA ILE A 103 4.46 -12.94 2.14
C ILE A 103 5.13 -12.81 0.78
N LEU A 104 4.33 -12.76 -0.27
CA LEU A 104 4.81 -12.80 -1.64
C LEU A 104 4.71 -11.42 -2.31
N ARG A 105 5.80 -10.99 -2.93
CA ARG A 105 5.87 -9.81 -3.79
C ARG A 105 6.44 -10.18 -5.14
N HIS A 106 5.71 -9.89 -6.23
CA HIS A 106 6.10 -10.28 -7.58
C HIS A 106 5.97 -9.13 -8.58
N THR A 107 6.82 -9.15 -9.60
CA THR A 107 6.79 -8.16 -10.69
C THR A 107 5.63 -8.35 -11.65
N GLU A 108 5.14 -9.58 -11.77
CA GLU A 108 4.05 -9.98 -12.65
C GLU A 108 2.79 -10.28 -11.84
N SER A 109 1.64 -10.33 -12.52
CA SER A 109 0.33 -10.58 -11.94
C SER A 109 0.05 -12.09 -11.90
N VAL A 110 0.67 -12.78 -10.95
CA VAL A 110 0.64 -14.25 -10.85
C VAL A 110 0.15 -14.76 -9.49
N ILE A 111 0.16 -13.91 -8.46
CA ILE A 111 -0.10 -14.35 -7.07
C ILE A 111 -1.51 -14.96 -6.94
N HIS A 112 -2.52 -14.34 -7.55
CA HIS A 112 -3.89 -14.82 -7.48
C HIS A 112 -4.06 -16.24 -8.04
N ASP A 113 -3.32 -16.60 -9.06
CA ASP A 113 -3.41 -17.93 -9.69
C ASP A 113 -2.66 -18.98 -8.88
N PHE A 114 -1.50 -18.64 -8.35
CA PHE A 114 -0.72 -19.58 -7.54
C PHE A 114 -1.42 -19.94 -6.23
N VAL A 115 -2.00 -18.98 -5.51
CA VAL A 115 -2.56 -19.24 -4.17
C VAL A 115 -3.67 -20.29 -4.15
N LYS A 116 -4.33 -20.54 -5.29
CA LYS A 116 -5.39 -21.55 -5.40
C LYS A 116 -4.87 -22.98 -5.27
N ASN A 117 -3.57 -23.18 -5.56
CA ASN A 117 -2.94 -24.50 -5.59
C ASN A 117 -2.45 -24.95 -4.19
N PHE A 118 -2.52 -24.08 -3.18
CA PHE A 118 -2.00 -24.36 -1.84
C PHE A 118 -3.15 -24.48 -0.83
N SER A 119 -3.15 -25.58 -0.07
CA SER A 119 -4.20 -25.90 0.90
C SER A 119 -3.80 -25.61 2.34
N ASN A 120 -2.53 -25.71 2.68
CA ASN A 120 -2.03 -25.61 4.07
C ASN A 120 -1.23 -24.32 4.32
N MET A 121 -0.70 -23.66 3.29
CA MET A 121 0.02 -22.40 3.41
C MET A 121 -0.89 -21.22 3.07
N GLN A 122 -0.83 -20.18 3.87
CA GLN A 122 -1.53 -18.91 3.64
C GLN A 122 -0.66 -17.92 2.86
N PHE A 123 -1.29 -16.94 2.21
CA PHE A 123 -0.58 -15.93 1.42
C PHE A 123 -1.00 -14.52 1.75
N ILE A 124 -0.03 -13.62 1.75
CA ILE A 124 -0.23 -12.17 1.72
C ILE A 124 0.41 -11.61 0.46
N ASN A 125 -0.37 -10.88 -0.34
CA ASN A 125 0.14 -10.09 -1.44
C ASN A 125 0.84 -8.82 -0.90
N ALA A 126 2.16 -8.76 -1.04
CA ALA A 126 2.98 -7.62 -0.63
C ALA A 126 3.34 -6.68 -1.80
N GLY A 127 2.59 -6.78 -2.89
CA GLY A 127 2.72 -6.01 -4.12
C GLY A 127 2.90 -6.89 -5.34
N GLU A 128 2.01 -6.76 -6.32
CA GLU A 128 1.93 -7.60 -7.50
C GLU A 128 1.78 -6.74 -8.75
N GLY A 129 2.76 -6.78 -9.64
CA GLY A 129 2.74 -6.04 -10.89
C GLY A 129 2.39 -4.56 -10.70
N SER A 130 1.43 -4.08 -11.49
CA SER A 130 0.73 -2.80 -11.29
C SER A 130 -0.68 -2.97 -10.70
N ILE A 131 -1.06 -4.18 -10.24
CA ILE A 131 -2.44 -4.54 -9.94
C ILE A 131 -2.81 -4.28 -8.49
N SER A 132 -2.06 -4.84 -7.51
CA SER A 132 -2.54 -4.82 -6.13
C SER A 132 -1.41 -4.73 -5.09
N HIS A 133 -1.68 -3.99 -4.01
CA HIS A 133 -0.88 -3.96 -2.78
C HIS A 133 -1.78 -3.75 -1.55
N PRO A 134 -2.58 -4.76 -1.17
CA PRO A 134 -3.66 -4.59 -0.18
C PRO A 134 -3.17 -4.09 1.18
N THR A 135 -2.01 -4.56 1.64
CA THR A 135 -1.50 -4.12 2.94
C THR A 135 -1.06 -2.65 2.96
N GLN A 136 -0.65 -2.08 1.83
CA GLN A 136 -0.39 -0.63 1.75
C GLN A 136 -1.69 0.15 1.85
N THR A 137 -2.70 -0.26 1.11
CA THR A 137 -4.02 0.39 1.16
C THR A 137 -4.65 0.33 2.55
N LEU A 138 -4.55 -0.80 3.26
CA LEU A 138 -5.03 -0.86 4.65
C LEU A 138 -4.31 0.13 5.57
N ILE A 139 -3.01 0.37 5.35
CA ILE A 139 -2.24 1.39 6.07
C ILE A 139 -2.75 2.80 5.74
N ASP A 140 -3.00 3.06 4.46
CA ASP A 140 -3.50 4.36 3.99
C ASP A 140 -4.89 4.64 4.60
N LEU A 141 -5.79 3.65 4.57
CA LEU A 141 -7.12 3.75 5.20
C LEU A 141 -7.03 3.94 6.72
N MET A 142 -6.15 3.22 7.41
CA MET A 142 -5.92 3.43 8.85
C MET A 142 -5.48 4.87 9.13
N THR A 143 -4.54 5.38 8.34
CA THR A 143 -4.00 6.73 8.51
C THR A 143 -5.06 7.81 8.23
N ILE A 144 -5.90 7.59 7.21
CA ILE A 144 -7.05 8.46 6.93
C ILE A 144 -8.03 8.42 8.11
N HIS A 145 -8.39 7.23 8.59
CA HIS A 145 -9.36 7.07 9.68
C HIS A 145 -8.90 7.72 10.99
N GLU A 146 -7.63 7.67 11.30
CA GLU A 146 -7.05 8.35 12.47
C GLU A 146 -7.17 9.88 12.41
N SER A 147 -7.23 10.44 11.20
CA SER A 147 -7.26 11.88 10.98
C SER A 147 -8.67 12.41 10.68
N LYS A 148 -9.53 11.61 10.06
CA LYS A 148 -10.80 12.06 9.46
C LYS A 148 -12.03 11.30 9.98
N GLU A 149 -11.88 10.24 10.76
CA GLU A 149 -12.92 9.37 11.35
C GLU A 149 -13.90 8.74 10.35
N LYS A 150 -14.43 9.49 9.38
CA LYS A 150 -15.47 9.05 8.42
C LYS A 150 -15.02 9.23 6.99
N PHE A 151 -15.13 8.15 6.21
CA PHE A 151 -14.74 8.14 4.80
C PHE A 151 -15.81 8.75 3.88
N GLU A 152 -17.09 8.57 4.19
CA GLU A 152 -18.20 8.84 3.28
C GLU A 152 -18.34 10.34 2.90
N ASN A 153 -17.71 11.22 3.66
CA ASN A 153 -17.77 12.67 3.43
C ASN A 153 -16.51 13.23 2.76
N LEU A 154 -15.51 12.39 2.46
CA LEU A 154 -14.19 12.86 2.02
C LEU A 154 -14.15 13.11 0.50
N ASN A 155 -13.62 14.27 0.14
CA ASN A 155 -13.13 14.58 -1.19
C ASN A 155 -11.66 14.13 -1.26
N ILE A 156 -11.36 13.17 -2.11
CA ILE A 156 -10.04 12.54 -2.21
C ILE A 156 -9.42 12.92 -3.55
N THR A 157 -8.21 13.48 -3.53
CA THR A 157 -7.45 13.77 -4.75
C THR A 157 -6.21 12.89 -4.81
N ILE A 158 -6.04 12.17 -5.92
CA ILE A 158 -4.88 11.30 -6.16
C ILE A 158 -4.08 11.88 -7.32
N VAL A 159 -2.80 12.20 -7.06
CA VAL A 159 -1.93 12.93 -8.01
C VAL A 159 -0.73 12.11 -8.41
N GLY A 160 -0.44 12.00 -9.71
CA GLY A 160 0.81 11.43 -10.21
C GLY A 160 0.68 10.38 -11.30
N ASP A 161 1.51 9.33 -11.26
CA ASP A 161 1.49 8.20 -12.20
C ASP A 161 0.46 7.16 -11.78
N LEU A 162 -0.78 7.33 -12.25
CA LEU A 162 -1.91 6.50 -11.88
C LEU A 162 -1.90 5.13 -12.58
N ASP A 163 -1.60 5.11 -13.89
CA ASP A 163 -1.68 3.90 -14.72
C ASP A 163 -0.71 2.79 -14.28
N HIS A 164 0.38 3.18 -13.63
CA HIS A 164 1.41 2.23 -13.23
C HIS A 164 1.48 2.02 -11.71
N SER A 165 0.49 2.55 -10.98
CA SER A 165 0.46 2.48 -9.53
C SER A 165 -0.43 1.35 -9.02
N ARG A 166 0.17 0.25 -8.55
CA ARG A 166 -0.55 -0.84 -7.86
C ARG A 166 -1.29 -0.37 -6.60
N VAL A 167 -0.82 0.72 -5.99
CA VAL A 167 -1.44 1.27 -4.79
C VAL A 167 -2.78 1.91 -5.12
N VAL A 168 -2.87 2.66 -6.22
CA VAL A 168 -4.13 3.31 -6.65
C VAL A 168 -5.22 2.27 -6.90
N ASN A 169 -4.90 1.18 -7.62
CA ASN A 169 -5.89 0.15 -7.91
C ASN A 169 -6.45 -0.48 -6.63
N SER A 170 -5.58 -0.86 -5.68
CA SER A 170 -6.04 -1.38 -4.39
C SER A 170 -6.78 -0.33 -3.57
N PHE A 171 -6.35 0.93 -3.62
CA PHE A 171 -6.99 2.02 -2.88
C PHE A 171 -8.42 2.26 -3.40
N ILE A 172 -8.61 2.24 -4.72
CA ILE A 172 -9.94 2.37 -5.36
C ILE A 172 -10.85 1.22 -4.94
N GLU A 173 -10.37 -0.03 -4.98
CA GLU A 173 -11.14 -1.18 -4.52
C GLU A 173 -11.61 -0.99 -3.06
N ALA A 174 -10.72 -0.62 -2.19
CA ALA A 174 -10.98 -0.46 -0.77
C ALA A 174 -11.88 0.73 -0.44
N ILE A 175 -11.65 1.88 -1.08
CA ILE A 175 -12.43 3.09 -0.80
C ILE A 175 -13.87 2.96 -1.29
N GLN A 176 -14.13 2.18 -2.35
CA GLN A 176 -15.49 1.84 -2.77
C GLN A 176 -16.23 1.00 -1.71
N ILE A 177 -15.52 0.18 -0.94
CA ILE A 177 -16.09 -0.63 0.14
C ILE A 177 -16.43 0.24 1.36
N VAL A 178 -15.54 1.14 1.77
CA VAL A 178 -15.74 1.97 2.96
C VAL A 178 -16.61 3.20 2.69
N GLY A 179 -16.65 3.68 1.45
CA GLY A 179 -17.40 4.85 0.99
C GLY A 179 -16.50 6.09 0.86
N TYR A 180 -16.93 7.05 0.05
CA TYR A 180 -16.30 8.35 -0.17
C TYR A 180 -17.34 9.33 -0.74
N LYS A 181 -17.05 10.64 -0.71
CA LYS A 181 -17.91 11.65 -1.32
C LYS A 181 -17.54 11.87 -2.78
N SER A 182 -16.25 12.12 -3.06
CA SER A 182 -15.74 12.27 -4.41
C SER A 182 -14.29 11.81 -4.52
N ILE A 183 -13.89 11.38 -5.72
CA ILE A 183 -12.49 11.12 -6.08
C ILE A 183 -12.15 11.98 -7.30
N THR A 184 -11.02 12.68 -7.21
CA THR A 184 -10.40 13.41 -8.33
C THR A 184 -9.05 12.76 -8.65
N PHE A 185 -8.87 12.42 -9.92
CA PHE A 185 -7.61 11.90 -10.45
C PHE A 185 -6.87 13.04 -11.17
N CYS A 186 -5.60 13.27 -10.81
CA CYS A 186 -4.79 14.32 -11.40
C CYS A 186 -3.42 13.82 -11.81
N GLY A 187 -2.93 14.31 -12.95
CA GLY A 187 -1.61 13.99 -13.45
C GLY A 187 -1.51 14.22 -14.96
N HIS A 188 -0.33 13.95 -15.51
CA HIS A 188 -0.14 14.04 -16.95
C HIS A 188 -1.02 13.02 -17.68
N PRO A 189 -1.75 13.38 -18.74
CA PRO A 189 -2.67 12.47 -19.44
C PRO A 189 -2.01 11.16 -19.90
N ASP A 190 -0.72 11.18 -20.29
CA ASP A 190 0.00 9.98 -20.67
C ASP A 190 0.24 8.98 -19.51
N LEU A 191 0.12 9.44 -18.27
CA LEU A 191 0.27 8.64 -17.03
C LEU A 191 -1.07 8.29 -16.39
N CYS A 192 -2.19 8.74 -16.98
CA CYS A 192 -3.52 8.64 -16.38
C CYS A 192 -4.58 8.14 -17.39
N LYS A 193 -4.17 7.49 -18.49
CA LYS A 193 -5.05 7.11 -19.61
C LYS A 193 -6.28 6.32 -19.17
N ASN A 194 -6.07 5.38 -18.23
CA ASN A 194 -7.15 4.53 -17.71
C ASN A 194 -8.11 5.28 -16.77
N PHE A 195 -7.76 6.49 -16.36
CA PHE A 195 -8.52 7.28 -15.39
C PHE A 195 -9.25 8.49 -16.01
N ILE A 196 -8.94 8.85 -17.28
CA ILE A 196 -9.56 9.99 -17.97
C ILE A 196 -11.07 9.81 -18.09
N GLU A 197 -11.54 8.59 -18.36
CA GLU A 197 -12.96 8.26 -18.48
C GLU A 197 -13.40 7.29 -17.36
N SER A 198 -12.80 7.41 -16.17
CA SER A 198 -13.09 6.51 -15.06
C SER A 198 -14.53 6.73 -14.53
N PRO A 199 -15.33 5.67 -14.35
CA PRO A 199 -16.66 5.80 -13.76
C PRO A 199 -16.64 6.04 -12.24
N ILE A 200 -15.46 6.01 -11.62
CA ILE A 200 -15.30 6.05 -10.16
C ILE A 200 -15.04 7.46 -9.67
N GLY A 201 -14.43 8.31 -10.50
CA GLY A 201 -14.05 9.67 -10.14
C GLY A 201 -13.81 10.54 -11.37
N ASN A 202 -13.55 11.80 -11.16
CA ASN A 202 -13.30 12.78 -12.21
C ASN A 202 -11.80 12.88 -12.50
N PHE A 203 -11.42 12.99 -13.77
CA PHE A 203 -10.07 13.35 -14.15
C PHE A 203 -9.97 14.88 -14.33
N GLU A 204 -9.01 15.48 -13.65
CA GLU A 204 -8.72 16.92 -13.72
C GLU A 204 -7.19 17.11 -13.93
N PRO A 205 -6.75 17.57 -15.11
CA PRO A 205 -5.33 17.73 -15.41
C PRO A 205 -4.67 18.94 -14.75
N GLU A 206 -5.46 19.95 -14.32
CA GLU A 206 -4.94 21.15 -13.68
C GLU A 206 -4.89 20.96 -12.17
N LEU A 207 -3.67 21.01 -11.59
CA LEU A 207 -3.40 20.64 -10.20
C LEU A 207 -4.21 21.46 -9.20
N ASP A 208 -4.24 22.79 -9.34
CA ASP A 208 -4.95 23.66 -8.41
C ASP A 208 -6.46 23.40 -8.40
N THR A 209 -7.03 23.09 -9.58
CA THR A 209 -8.44 22.71 -9.71
C THR A 209 -8.68 21.34 -9.07
N ALA A 210 -7.78 20.39 -9.28
CA ALA A 210 -7.90 19.04 -8.73
C ALA A 210 -7.79 19.02 -7.19
N LEU A 211 -7.02 19.93 -6.62
CA LEU A 211 -6.82 20.04 -5.17
C LEU A 211 -7.92 20.85 -4.46
N GLN A 212 -8.78 21.57 -5.22
CA GLN A 212 -9.82 22.42 -4.63
C GLN A 212 -10.69 21.62 -3.63
N ASP A 213 -10.76 22.10 -2.39
CA ASP A 213 -11.56 21.51 -1.30
C ASP A 213 -11.25 20.02 -1.02
N ALA A 214 -10.06 19.52 -1.37
CA ALA A 214 -9.64 18.15 -1.09
C ALA A 214 -9.41 17.94 0.40
N ASP A 215 -10.04 16.93 1.00
CA ASP A 215 -9.83 16.49 2.38
C ASP A 215 -8.62 15.56 2.53
N VAL A 216 -8.35 14.78 1.47
CA VAL A 216 -7.22 13.84 1.40
C VAL A 216 -6.51 14.04 0.07
N VAL A 217 -5.22 14.32 0.13
CA VAL A 217 -4.33 14.39 -1.04
C VAL A 217 -3.35 13.21 -0.97
N MET A 218 -3.42 12.32 -1.95
CA MET A 218 -2.46 11.23 -2.10
C MET A 218 -1.58 11.50 -3.31
N THR A 219 -0.29 11.75 -3.10
CA THR A 219 0.65 11.87 -4.22
C THR A 219 1.42 10.57 -4.43
N LEU A 220 1.71 10.26 -5.68
CA LEU A 220 2.29 9.00 -6.12
C LEU A 220 3.68 9.21 -6.69
N ARG A 221 4.54 8.23 -6.47
CA ARG A 221 5.88 8.23 -7.02
C ARG A 221 5.84 8.20 -8.55
N ILE A 222 6.63 9.09 -9.17
CA ILE A 222 6.95 9.02 -10.58
C ILE A 222 8.20 8.16 -10.78
N GLN A 223 8.13 7.22 -11.70
CA GLN A 223 9.32 6.43 -12.07
C GLN A 223 10.18 7.26 -13.03
N ASN A 224 11.38 7.66 -12.58
CA ASN A 224 12.28 8.54 -13.35
C ASN A 224 12.66 7.95 -14.71
N GLU A 225 12.76 6.62 -14.80
CA GLU A 225 13.02 5.88 -16.05
C GLU A 225 11.91 6.12 -17.08
N ARG A 226 10.71 6.47 -16.64
CA ARG A 226 9.56 6.75 -17.52
C ARG A 226 9.47 8.22 -17.94
N LEU A 227 10.00 9.13 -17.13
CA LEU A 227 10.09 10.55 -17.50
C LEU A 227 11.04 10.76 -18.70
N SER A 228 12.04 9.91 -18.89
CA SER A 228 13.05 10.06 -19.93
C SER A 228 12.71 9.36 -21.26
N GLU A 229 11.84 8.34 -21.28
CA GLU A 229 11.69 7.47 -22.45
C GLU A 229 10.31 7.52 -23.14
N LYS A 230 9.25 7.94 -22.48
CA LYS A 230 7.87 7.79 -22.99
C LYS A 230 6.95 8.99 -22.81
N LEU A 231 7.35 10.01 -22.07
CA LEU A 231 6.49 11.17 -21.83
C LEU A 231 6.75 12.26 -22.87
N THR A 232 5.68 12.91 -23.29
CA THR A 232 5.73 14.14 -24.10
C THR A 232 6.15 15.37 -23.26
N ILE A 233 6.23 15.21 -21.91
CA ILE A 233 6.58 16.25 -20.96
C ILE A 233 7.98 15.99 -20.36
N GLY A 234 8.80 17.04 -20.25
CA GLY A 234 10.09 17.00 -19.57
C GLY A 234 9.95 16.93 -18.05
N ALA A 235 11.02 16.51 -17.35
CA ALA A 235 10.98 16.44 -15.89
C ALA A 235 10.72 17.81 -15.22
N SER A 236 11.27 18.90 -15.78
CA SER A 236 11.03 20.26 -15.26
C SER A 236 9.58 20.68 -15.39
N ASP A 237 8.97 20.40 -16.56
CA ASP A 237 7.58 20.77 -16.85
C ASP A 237 6.61 19.93 -16.00
N TYR A 238 6.99 18.65 -15.71
CA TYR A 238 6.23 17.82 -14.80
C TYR A 238 6.24 18.41 -13.37
N VAL A 239 7.41 18.82 -12.88
CA VAL A 239 7.57 19.45 -11.56
C VAL A 239 6.75 20.72 -11.47
N GLU A 240 6.84 21.59 -12.48
CA GLU A 240 6.08 22.86 -12.53
C GLU A 240 4.55 22.64 -12.46
N ARG A 241 4.04 21.58 -13.08
CA ARG A 241 2.60 21.35 -13.21
C ARG A 241 1.99 20.45 -12.15
N TYR A 242 2.74 19.48 -11.61
CA TYR A 242 2.18 18.40 -10.79
C TYR A 242 2.88 18.16 -9.46
N GLN A 243 3.94 18.90 -9.14
CA GLN A 243 4.59 18.77 -7.85
C GLN A 243 3.66 19.29 -6.74
N ILE A 244 3.42 18.43 -5.74
CA ILE A 244 2.78 18.88 -4.51
C ILE A 244 3.78 19.69 -3.70
N ASN A 245 3.48 20.96 -3.48
CA ASN A 245 4.27 21.90 -2.67
C ASN A 245 3.35 22.71 -1.75
N VAL A 246 3.91 23.56 -0.92
CA VAL A 246 3.17 24.34 0.09
C VAL A 246 2.14 25.28 -0.57
N ASP A 247 2.48 25.88 -1.72
CA ASP A 247 1.60 26.79 -2.40
C ASP A 247 0.44 26.08 -3.08
N SER A 248 0.67 24.95 -3.74
CA SER A 248 -0.38 24.16 -4.37
C SER A 248 -1.39 23.59 -3.37
N LEU A 249 -0.99 23.37 -2.12
CA LEU A 249 -1.88 22.86 -1.07
C LEU A 249 -2.81 23.93 -0.47
N GLN A 250 -2.61 25.21 -0.76
CA GLN A 250 -3.44 26.30 -0.18
C GLN A 250 -4.90 26.29 -0.63
N VAL A 251 -5.20 25.66 -1.75
CA VAL A 251 -6.57 25.55 -2.29
C VAL A 251 -7.34 24.34 -1.74
N ALA A 252 -6.64 23.42 -1.09
CA ALA A 252 -7.25 22.26 -0.43
C ALA A 252 -7.97 22.66 0.88
N ASP A 253 -8.73 21.72 1.45
CA ASP A 253 -9.34 21.92 2.76
C ASP A 253 -8.26 22.25 3.82
N PRO A 254 -8.44 23.25 4.69
CA PRO A 254 -7.45 23.60 5.72
C PRO A 254 -7.06 22.44 6.64
N GLU A 255 -7.97 21.49 6.86
CA GLU A 255 -7.76 20.28 7.66
C GLU A 255 -7.31 19.08 6.79
N MET A 256 -6.97 19.30 5.51
CA MET A 256 -6.58 18.21 4.61
C MET A 256 -5.38 17.43 5.16
N ILE A 257 -5.27 16.18 4.75
CA ILE A 257 -4.10 15.35 5.02
C ILE A 257 -3.37 14.96 3.73
N LEU A 258 -2.03 14.98 3.79
CA LEU A 258 -1.17 14.59 2.69
C LEU A 258 -0.59 13.20 2.92
N LEU A 259 -0.79 12.30 1.97
CA LEU A 259 -0.33 10.92 1.96
C LEU A 259 0.64 10.65 0.81
N HIS A 260 1.55 9.71 1.03
CA HIS A 260 2.40 9.14 -0.02
C HIS A 260 2.79 7.70 0.34
N PRO A 261 2.49 6.69 -0.47
CA PRO A 261 2.80 5.28 -0.15
C PRO A 261 4.30 4.96 -0.13
N GLY A 262 5.13 5.89 -0.64
CA GLY A 262 6.58 5.82 -0.69
C GLY A 262 7.16 4.77 -1.65
N PRO A 263 8.45 4.90 -1.99
CA PRO A 263 9.38 5.95 -1.59
C PRO A 263 9.09 7.28 -2.30
N VAL A 264 9.39 8.40 -1.65
CA VAL A 264 9.22 9.74 -2.20
C VAL A 264 10.45 10.15 -3.02
N ASN A 265 10.23 10.71 -4.21
CA ASN A 265 11.26 11.45 -4.96
C ASN A 265 11.11 12.94 -4.64
N PHE A 266 11.78 13.39 -3.58
CA PHE A 266 11.76 14.80 -3.20
C PHE A 266 12.25 15.69 -4.32
N GLY A 267 11.53 16.80 -4.55
CA GLY A 267 11.80 17.72 -5.63
C GLY A 267 11.20 17.32 -6.98
N ILE A 268 10.50 16.17 -7.05
CA ILE A 268 9.74 15.74 -8.23
C ILE A 268 8.24 15.77 -7.93
N GLU A 269 7.67 14.70 -7.37
CA GLU A 269 6.24 14.66 -7.06
C GLU A 269 5.86 15.36 -5.76
N LEU A 270 6.83 15.57 -4.86
CA LEU A 270 6.60 16.21 -3.56
C LEU A 270 7.79 17.09 -3.19
N SER A 271 7.53 18.34 -2.79
CA SER A 271 8.56 19.20 -2.22
C SER A 271 8.93 18.75 -0.81
N LYS A 272 10.15 19.10 -0.39
CA LYS A 272 10.61 18.76 0.96
C LYS A 272 9.80 19.55 2.00
N GLU A 273 9.52 20.81 1.74
CA GLU A 273 8.77 21.71 2.61
C GLU A 273 7.35 21.20 2.85
N ALA A 274 6.64 20.75 1.81
CA ALA A 274 5.31 20.16 1.96
C ALA A 274 5.35 18.85 2.78
N SER A 275 6.42 18.07 2.68
CA SER A 275 6.58 16.86 3.50
C SER A 275 6.84 17.11 4.99
N GLU A 276 7.19 18.33 5.36
CA GLU A 276 7.44 18.76 6.74
C GLU A 276 6.21 19.42 7.40
N LEU A 277 5.13 19.61 6.65
CA LEU A 277 3.86 20.13 7.20
C LEU A 277 3.25 19.16 8.22
N GLU A 278 2.56 19.69 9.20
CA GLU A 278 1.90 18.90 10.27
C GLU A 278 0.82 17.96 9.72
N ASN A 279 0.14 18.38 8.66
CA ASN A 279 -0.88 17.59 7.97
C ASN A 279 -0.29 16.54 7.01
N CYS A 280 1.03 16.50 6.81
CA CYS A 280 1.70 15.42 6.07
C CYS A 280 1.80 14.17 6.94
N LYS A 281 1.06 13.11 6.56
CA LYS A 281 0.93 11.87 7.33
C LYS A 281 1.85 10.73 6.86
N ILE A 282 2.85 11.01 6.04
CA ILE A 282 3.81 9.99 5.54
C ILE A 282 4.49 9.24 6.70
N ARG A 283 4.86 9.94 7.78
CA ARG A 283 5.47 9.31 8.95
C ARG A 283 4.48 8.41 9.69
N ASN A 284 3.21 8.83 9.76
CA ASN A 284 2.13 8.02 10.33
C ASN A 284 1.89 6.77 9.50
N GLN A 285 1.89 6.85 8.15
CA GLN A 285 1.80 5.67 7.29
C GLN A 285 2.94 4.68 7.57
N ILE A 286 4.18 5.15 7.75
CA ILE A 286 5.33 4.29 8.07
C ILE A 286 5.12 3.61 9.43
N PHE A 287 4.72 4.37 10.44
CA PHE A 287 4.43 3.85 11.79
C PHE A 287 3.28 2.83 11.75
N ASN A 288 2.13 3.21 11.18
CA ASN A 288 0.95 2.36 11.04
C ASN A 288 1.24 1.07 10.25
N GLY A 289 2.29 1.08 9.44
CA GLY A 289 2.74 -0.07 8.68
C GLY A 289 3.06 -1.31 9.54
N VAL A 290 3.59 -1.14 10.74
CA VAL A 290 3.88 -2.26 11.65
C VAL A 290 2.58 -2.80 12.25
N GLY A 291 1.77 -1.95 12.86
CA GLY A 291 0.53 -2.35 13.52
C GLY A 291 -0.49 -2.98 12.57
N MET A 292 -0.64 -2.41 11.38
CA MET A 292 -1.53 -2.98 10.37
C MET A 292 -1.06 -4.38 9.94
N ARG A 293 0.25 -4.60 9.80
CA ARG A 293 0.79 -5.92 9.46
C ARG A 293 0.66 -6.91 10.61
N MET A 294 0.76 -6.46 11.87
CA MET A 294 0.40 -7.29 13.04
C MET A 294 -1.08 -7.69 12.98
N ALA A 295 -1.98 -6.76 12.68
CA ALA A 295 -3.41 -7.04 12.55
C ALA A 295 -3.70 -8.06 11.43
N VAL A 296 -3.09 -7.89 10.27
CA VAL A 296 -3.24 -8.80 9.13
C VAL A 296 -2.76 -10.21 9.49
N LEU A 297 -1.56 -10.34 10.05
CA LEU A 297 -1.02 -11.63 10.46
C LEU A 297 -1.90 -12.30 11.52
N THR A 298 -2.36 -11.54 12.51
CA THR A 298 -3.24 -12.05 13.57
C THR A 298 -4.57 -12.55 13.01
N LYS A 299 -5.22 -11.79 12.14
CA LYS A 299 -6.49 -12.21 11.52
C LYS A 299 -6.34 -13.50 10.70
N LEU A 300 -5.26 -13.62 9.91
CA LEU A 300 -5.02 -14.81 9.11
C LEU A 300 -4.73 -16.04 9.99
N PHE A 301 -3.86 -15.93 10.97
CA PHE A 301 -3.54 -17.06 11.85
C PHE A 301 -4.68 -17.48 12.78
N SER A 302 -5.59 -16.57 13.11
CA SER A 302 -6.76 -16.90 13.95
C SER A 302 -7.87 -17.62 13.18
N GLN A 303 -7.78 -17.71 11.85
CA GLN A 303 -8.73 -18.41 10.98
C GLN A 303 -8.23 -19.79 10.53
N ALA A 304 -6.99 -20.15 10.86
CA ALA A 304 -6.31 -21.39 10.47
C ALA A 304 -6.63 -22.58 11.38
#